data_08a30000844c1039cd3369da39a03bf2
#
_entry.id   08a30000844c1039cd3369da39a03bf2
#
_cell.length_a   1.000
_cell.length_b   1.000
_cell.length_c   1.000
_cell.angle_alpha   90.00
_cell.angle_beta   90.00
_cell.angle_gamma   90.00
#
_symmetry.space_group_name_H-M   'P 1'
#
loop_
_entity.id
_entity.type
_entity.pdbx_description
1 polymer ?
#
loop_
_entity_poly.entity_id
_entity_poly.type
_entity_poly.pdbx_seq_one_letter_code
_entity_poly.pdbx_strand_id
1 'polypeptide(L)'
;RAGLGTLAGRTAQALRQRGITSVTLAYDDTLFGNDRWPQGIAELDTDHLYYAPTASMAVDGGRNWNGTGPANPDVFSAYPALSMQPARDAALVFQQRLAEQGITVQGFVSQGTVAGASHPLASVRSASLNEIMAFTMRHSDNSLAEEFGRLLALQVGADNSPAGAVQAVKSVLERKGITTTGLDMRNCSGLTEDSKLTARTLL
;
A
#
# COMPACT_ATOMS: atom_id res chain seq x y z
N ARG A 1 -2.27 -17.92 1.28
CA ARG A 1 -1.96 -16.50 1.53
C ARG A 1 -1.87 -16.27 3.03
N ALA A 2 -0.79 -15.70 3.51
CA ALA A 2 -0.59 -15.45 4.93
C ALA A 2 -0.90 -13.97 5.21
N GLY A 3 -1.83 -13.71 6.12
CA GLY A 3 -2.22 -12.37 6.55
C GLY A 3 -1.68 -12.02 7.95
N LEU A 4 -2.15 -10.90 8.50
CA LEU A 4 -1.73 -10.40 9.81
C LEU A 4 -2.00 -11.39 10.94
N GLY A 5 -3.07 -12.20 10.88
CA GLY A 5 -3.32 -13.26 11.85
C GLY A 5 -2.20 -14.31 11.87
N THR A 6 -1.71 -14.74 10.71
CA THR A 6 -0.58 -15.67 10.61
C THR A 6 0.71 -15.03 11.13
N LEU A 7 0.94 -13.75 10.81
CA LEU A 7 2.10 -13.00 11.31
C LEU A 7 2.04 -12.90 12.83
N ALA A 8 0.89 -12.55 13.41
CA ALA A 8 0.70 -12.45 14.86
C ALA A 8 0.93 -13.80 15.57
N GLY A 9 0.40 -14.89 15.02
CA GLY A 9 0.62 -16.23 15.58
C GLY A 9 2.10 -16.62 15.61
N ARG A 10 2.83 -16.40 14.52
CA ARG A 10 4.28 -16.66 14.46
C ARG A 10 5.07 -15.74 15.40
N THR A 11 4.73 -14.45 15.45
CA THR A 11 5.36 -13.48 16.37
C THR A 11 5.13 -13.88 17.82
N ALA A 12 3.87 -14.19 18.18
CA ALA A 12 3.53 -14.60 19.53
C ALA A 12 4.26 -15.90 19.95
N GLN A 13 4.39 -16.86 19.03
CA GLN A 13 5.17 -18.07 19.29
C GLN A 13 6.63 -17.74 19.57
N ALA A 14 7.26 -16.90 18.75
CA ALA A 14 8.66 -16.51 18.93
C ALA A 14 8.90 -15.69 20.20
N LEU A 15 7.93 -14.86 20.62
CA LEU A 15 7.99 -14.12 21.88
C LEU A 15 7.85 -15.05 23.09
N ARG A 16 6.90 -15.98 23.07
CA ARG A 16 6.70 -16.97 24.15
C ARG A 16 7.92 -17.86 24.35
N GLN A 17 8.61 -18.27 23.28
CA GLN A 17 9.86 -19.02 23.38
C GLN A 17 10.97 -18.26 24.11
N ARG A 18 10.85 -16.94 24.21
CA ARG A 18 11.75 -16.05 24.96
C ARG A 18 11.20 -15.62 26.32
N GLY A 19 10.06 -16.18 26.74
CA GLY A 19 9.38 -15.80 27.98
C GLY A 19 8.72 -14.41 27.94
N ILE A 20 8.51 -13.82 26.74
CA ILE A 20 7.97 -12.48 26.57
C ILE A 20 6.46 -12.59 26.31
N THR A 21 5.66 -11.94 27.16
CA THR A 21 4.20 -11.88 27.03
C THR A 21 3.66 -10.47 26.85
N SER A 22 4.55 -9.46 26.91
CA SER A 22 4.18 -8.05 26.77
C SER A 22 5.25 -7.30 25.97
N VAL A 23 4.81 -6.43 25.06
CA VAL A 23 5.67 -5.66 24.16
C VAL A 23 5.11 -4.26 23.95
N THR A 24 5.93 -3.34 23.44
CA THR A 24 5.45 -2.12 22.76
C THR A 24 5.44 -2.37 21.26
N LEU A 25 4.54 -1.72 20.52
CA LEU A 25 4.40 -1.87 19.08
C LEU A 25 4.64 -0.54 18.37
N ALA A 26 5.57 -0.57 17.43
CA ALA A 26 5.75 0.51 16.46
C ALA A 26 5.64 -0.05 15.04
N TYR A 27 5.24 0.80 14.09
CA TYR A 27 5.21 0.47 12.66
C TYR A 27 6.10 1.43 11.88
N ASP A 28 6.74 0.92 10.85
CA ASP A 28 7.56 1.71 9.94
C ASP A 28 6.81 1.92 8.63
N ASP A 29 6.47 3.16 8.35
CA ASP A 29 5.79 3.60 7.14
C ASP A 29 6.62 4.67 6.41
N THR A 30 7.94 4.53 6.43
CA THR A 30 8.86 5.51 5.84
C THR A 30 9.23 5.24 4.40
N LEU A 31 8.87 4.07 3.85
CA LEU A 31 9.27 3.62 2.50
C LEU A 31 9.00 4.66 1.42
N PHE A 32 7.82 5.29 1.44
CA PHE A 32 7.38 6.23 0.41
C PHE A 32 7.52 7.71 0.81
N GLY A 33 8.20 8.02 1.91
CA GLY A 33 8.36 9.40 2.38
C GLY A 33 7.03 10.05 2.78
N ASN A 34 6.97 11.39 2.70
CA ASN A 34 5.83 12.18 3.18
C ASN A 34 4.89 12.65 2.07
N ASP A 35 5.35 12.70 0.82
CA ASP A 35 4.54 13.08 -0.33
C ASP A 35 3.77 11.85 -0.83
N ARG A 36 2.51 11.72 -0.41
CA ARG A 36 1.71 10.50 -0.58
C ARG A 36 0.49 10.66 -1.46
N TRP A 37 0.25 11.89 -1.94
CA TRP A 37 -0.90 12.22 -2.73
C TRP A 37 -0.48 12.67 -4.12
N PRO A 38 -0.83 11.92 -5.18
CA PRO A 38 -0.69 12.43 -6.53
C PRO A 38 -1.53 13.69 -6.75
N GLN A 39 -1.00 14.60 -7.56
CA GLN A 39 -1.65 15.87 -7.85
C GLN A 39 -3.06 15.67 -8.40
N GLY A 40 -4.02 16.40 -7.86
CA GLY A 40 -5.40 16.44 -8.32
C GLY A 40 -6.31 15.31 -7.79
N ILE A 41 -5.75 14.30 -7.12
CA ILE A 41 -6.57 13.18 -6.61
C ILE A 41 -7.38 13.61 -5.39
N ALA A 42 -6.79 14.38 -4.47
CA ALA A 42 -7.48 14.77 -3.25
C ALA A 42 -8.72 15.64 -3.52
N GLU A 43 -8.68 16.46 -4.58
CA GLU A 43 -9.79 17.30 -4.99
C GLU A 43 -10.91 16.52 -5.69
N LEU A 44 -10.59 15.40 -6.34
CA LEU A 44 -11.55 14.57 -7.06
C LEU A 44 -12.18 13.50 -6.17
N ASP A 45 -11.43 12.95 -5.23
CA ASP A 45 -11.86 11.85 -4.36
C ASP A 45 -12.11 12.32 -2.92
N THR A 46 -12.98 13.32 -2.78
CA THR A 46 -13.30 13.91 -1.47
C THR A 46 -13.92 12.93 -0.47
N ASP A 47 -14.58 11.90 -0.97
CA ASP A 47 -15.21 10.84 -0.17
C ASP A 47 -14.26 9.66 0.12
N HIS A 48 -13.02 9.71 -0.38
CA HIS A 48 -11.99 8.68 -0.21
C HIS A 48 -12.44 7.28 -0.64
N LEU A 49 -13.15 7.20 -1.77
CA LEU A 49 -13.66 5.93 -2.30
C LEU A 49 -12.67 5.23 -3.24
N TYR A 50 -11.82 6.00 -3.92
CA TYR A 50 -11.03 5.53 -5.05
C TYR A 50 -9.52 5.51 -4.78
N TYR A 51 -9.03 6.25 -3.78
CA TYR A 51 -7.61 6.35 -3.47
C TYR A 51 -7.33 6.47 -1.98
N ALA A 52 -6.38 5.67 -1.47
CA ALA A 52 -5.77 5.83 -0.15
C ALA A 52 -4.37 6.45 -0.29
N PRO A 53 -3.88 7.23 0.68
CA PRO A 53 -2.50 7.71 0.67
C PRO A 53 -1.54 6.54 0.52
N THR A 54 -0.57 6.66 -0.39
CA THR A 54 0.45 5.63 -0.60
C THR A 54 1.13 5.28 0.73
N ALA A 55 1.15 4.00 1.08
CA ALA A 55 1.67 3.52 2.36
C ALA A 55 2.45 2.23 2.19
N SER A 56 3.41 1.98 3.07
CA SER A 56 4.23 0.76 3.03
C SER A 56 3.46 -0.50 3.46
N MET A 57 2.30 -0.33 4.03
CA MET A 57 1.40 -1.42 4.42
C MET A 57 -0.05 -0.95 4.48
N ALA A 58 -0.96 -1.87 4.17
CA ALA A 58 -2.39 -1.71 4.35
C ALA A 58 -3.01 -3.07 4.68
N VAL A 59 -4.18 -3.07 5.28
CA VAL A 59 -5.00 -4.26 5.51
C VAL A 59 -6.32 -4.09 4.76
N ASP A 60 -6.79 -5.19 4.17
CA ASP A 60 -8.07 -5.24 3.45
C ASP A 60 -8.22 -4.14 2.38
N GLY A 61 -7.14 -3.88 1.64
CA GLY A 61 -7.10 -2.84 0.60
C GLY A 61 -7.18 -1.41 1.15
N GLY A 62 -6.83 -1.21 2.41
CA GLY A 62 -6.92 0.10 3.07
C GLY A 62 -8.34 0.49 3.50
N ARG A 63 -9.31 -0.45 3.47
CA ARG A 63 -10.72 -0.20 3.85
C ARG A 63 -11.04 -0.77 5.21
N ASN A 64 -11.80 -0.02 6.00
CA ASN A 64 -12.30 -0.50 7.28
C ASN A 64 -13.67 -1.20 7.11
N TRP A 65 -13.61 -2.51 6.91
CA TRP A 65 -14.79 -3.35 6.73
C TRP A 65 -15.53 -3.69 8.02
N ASN A 66 -15.04 -3.26 9.19
CA ASN A 66 -15.62 -3.61 10.50
C ASN A 66 -15.87 -5.12 10.68
N GLY A 67 -14.99 -5.95 10.12
CA GLY A 67 -15.07 -7.39 10.18
C GLY A 67 -16.05 -8.06 9.21
N THR A 68 -16.76 -7.29 8.39
CA THR A 68 -17.68 -7.82 7.37
C THR A 68 -17.24 -7.34 5.99
N GLY A 69 -17.02 -8.28 5.07
CA GLY A 69 -16.81 -7.95 3.66
C GLY A 69 -18.09 -7.43 2.99
N PRO A 70 -18.00 -6.93 1.75
CA PRO A 70 -19.18 -6.47 1.01
C PRO A 70 -20.14 -7.64 0.75
N ALA A 71 -21.43 -7.37 0.88
CA ALA A 71 -22.48 -8.35 0.55
C ALA A 71 -22.42 -8.76 -0.93
N ASN A 72 -22.06 -7.83 -1.80
CA ASN A 72 -21.78 -8.07 -3.21
C ASN A 72 -20.46 -7.35 -3.57
N PRO A 73 -19.39 -8.08 -3.92
CA PRO A 73 -18.09 -7.50 -4.28
C PRO A 73 -18.10 -6.71 -5.59
N ASP A 74 -19.16 -6.83 -6.40
CA ASP A 74 -19.28 -6.10 -7.66
C ASP A 74 -19.96 -4.73 -7.49
N VAL A 75 -20.47 -4.42 -6.28
CA VAL A 75 -21.12 -3.14 -5.97
C VAL A 75 -20.14 -2.22 -5.25
N PHE A 76 -19.30 -1.53 -6.01
CA PHE A 76 -18.23 -0.68 -5.48
C PHE A 76 -18.76 0.49 -4.62
N SER A 77 -19.94 1.04 -4.95
CA SER A 77 -20.58 2.12 -4.17
C SER A 77 -20.99 1.71 -2.75
N ALA A 78 -21.04 0.40 -2.47
CA ALA A 78 -21.29 -0.13 -1.13
C ALA A 78 -20.01 -0.30 -0.29
N TYR A 79 -18.84 0.01 -0.86
CA TYR A 79 -17.56 -0.12 -0.16
C TYR A 79 -17.40 1.03 0.84
N PRO A 80 -16.84 0.76 2.03
CA PRO A 80 -16.48 1.83 2.95
C PRO A 80 -15.36 2.69 2.36
N ALA A 81 -15.28 3.94 2.81
CA ALA A 81 -14.19 4.83 2.45
C ALA A 81 -12.82 4.20 2.78
N LEU A 82 -11.83 4.57 2.00
CA LEU A 82 -10.44 4.17 2.22
C LEU A 82 -9.85 4.93 3.42
N SER A 83 -8.98 4.27 4.16
CA SER A 83 -8.31 4.86 5.30
C SER A 83 -7.34 5.97 4.87
N MET A 84 -7.35 7.05 5.64
CA MET A 84 -6.33 8.12 5.53
C MET A 84 -5.01 7.78 6.24
N GLN A 85 -4.97 6.67 6.97
CA GLN A 85 -3.81 6.20 7.73
C GLN A 85 -3.66 4.67 7.60
N PRO A 86 -3.55 4.12 6.37
CA PRO A 86 -3.62 2.68 6.13
C PRO A 86 -2.55 1.89 6.89
N ALA A 87 -1.35 2.42 7.04
CA ALA A 87 -0.28 1.76 7.79
C ALA A 87 -0.56 1.69 9.30
N ARG A 88 -1.11 2.77 9.86
CA ARG A 88 -1.53 2.78 11.27
C ARG A 88 -2.65 1.78 11.52
N ASP A 89 -3.63 1.72 10.65
CA ASP A 89 -4.75 0.80 10.77
C ASP A 89 -4.29 -0.65 10.67
N ALA A 90 -3.37 -0.96 9.76
CA ALA A 90 -2.74 -2.28 9.69
C ALA A 90 -2.02 -2.64 11.00
N ALA A 91 -1.34 -1.69 11.62
CA ALA A 91 -0.66 -1.90 12.91
C ALA A 91 -1.65 -2.10 14.07
N LEU A 92 -2.78 -1.39 14.07
CA LEU A 92 -3.86 -1.60 15.06
C LEU A 92 -4.52 -2.97 14.91
N VAL A 93 -4.77 -3.42 13.68
CA VAL A 93 -5.25 -4.80 13.44
C VAL A 93 -4.22 -5.81 13.90
N PHE A 94 -2.92 -5.58 13.65
CA PHE A 94 -1.86 -6.48 14.14
C PHE A 94 -1.81 -6.51 15.68
N GLN A 95 -1.97 -5.38 16.36
CA GLN A 95 -2.10 -5.30 17.82
C GLN A 95 -3.23 -6.20 18.31
N GLN A 96 -4.41 -6.10 17.70
CA GLN A 96 -5.56 -6.93 18.04
C GLN A 96 -5.25 -8.42 17.85
N ARG A 97 -4.63 -8.80 16.74
CA ARG A 97 -4.24 -10.18 16.46
C ARG A 97 -3.19 -10.71 17.43
N LEU A 98 -2.28 -9.87 17.93
CA LEU A 98 -1.35 -10.25 19.00
C LEU A 98 -2.08 -10.51 20.32
N ALA A 99 -3.05 -9.66 20.68
CA ALA A 99 -3.86 -9.83 21.88
C ALA A 99 -4.64 -11.16 21.84
N GLU A 100 -5.24 -11.53 20.71
CA GLU A 100 -5.89 -12.84 20.49
C GLU A 100 -4.93 -14.02 20.70
N GLN A 101 -3.63 -13.80 20.51
CA GLN A 101 -2.57 -14.78 20.77
C GLN A 101 -2.00 -14.68 22.20
N GLY A 102 -2.58 -13.88 23.09
CA GLY A 102 -2.14 -13.74 24.47
C GLY A 102 -0.88 -12.88 24.66
N ILE A 103 -0.54 -12.04 23.69
CA ILE A 103 0.54 -11.05 23.82
C ILE A 103 -0.08 -9.67 24.05
N THR A 104 0.27 -9.05 25.17
CA THR A 104 -0.19 -7.71 25.51
C THR A 104 0.68 -6.67 24.82
N VAL A 105 0.06 -5.72 24.10
CA VAL A 105 0.76 -4.54 23.59
C VAL A 105 0.53 -3.39 24.57
N GLN A 106 1.62 -2.90 25.17
CA GLN A 106 1.60 -1.79 26.11
C GLN A 106 1.63 -0.44 25.42
N GLY A 107 0.88 0.51 25.92
CA GLY A 107 0.82 1.86 25.40
C GLY A 107 0.13 1.97 24.03
N PHE A 108 0.39 3.05 23.32
CA PHE A 108 -0.17 3.32 22.00
C PHE A 108 0.74 2.78 20.90
N VAL A 109 0.13 2.32 19.80
CA VAL A 109 0.86 2.01 18.58
C VAL A 109 1.42 3.30 18.01
N SER A 110 2.72 3.37 17.80
CA SER A 110 3.41 4.56 17.31
C SER A 110 4.09 4.31 15.95
N GLN A 111 4.26 5.38 15.18
CA GLN A 111 5.12 5.33 14.01
C GLN A 111 6.59 5.42 14.46
N GLY A 112 7.45 4.66 13.81
CA GLY A 112 8.89 4.66 14.06
C GLY A 112 9.65 4.14 12.86
N THR A 113 10.96 4.27 12.90
CA THR A 113 11.86 3.68 11.89
C THR A 113 12.52 2.44 12.45
N VAL A 114 12.62 1.41 11.62
CA VAL A 114 13.36 0.19 11.97
C VAL A 114 14.82 0.40 11.61
N ALA A 115 15.66 0.62 12.62
CA ALA A 115 17.10 0.67 12.42
C ALA A 115 17.64 -0.75 12.16
N GLY A 116 17.99 -1.02 10.90
CA GLY A 116 18.82 -2.16 10.49
C GLY A 116 18.41 -3.52 11.09
N ALA A 117 17.16 -3.94 10.92
CA ALA A 117 16.66 -5.20 11.47
C ALA A 117 17.41 -6.39 10.87
N SER A 118 18.41 -6.86 11.59
CA SER A 118 19.22 -8.00 11.16
C SER A 118 18.47 -9.33 11.18
N HIS A 119 17.51 -9.52 12.10
CA HIS A 119 16.78 -10.79 12.28
C HIS A 119 15.31 -10.56 12.67
N PRO A 120 14.37 -10.68 11.72
CA PRO A 120 12.93 -10.57 12.04
C PRO A 120 12.50 -11.73 12.94
N LEU A 121 11.69 -11.46 13.96
CA LEU A 121 11.06 -12.47 14.81
C LEU A 121 10.14 -13.40 14.02
N ALA A 122 9.44 -12.85 13.07
CA ALA A 122 8.54 -13.57 12.19
C ALA A 122 8.37 -12.79 10.87
N SER A 123 8.00 -13.51 9.84
CA SER A 123 7.67 -12.91 8.55
C SER A 123 6.53 -13.68 7.89
N VAL A 124 5.81 -12.98 7.04
CA VAL A 124 4.85 -13.54 6.09
C VAL A 124 5.15 -12.99 4.71
N ARG A 125 4.75 -13.73 3.69
CA ARG A 125 4.83 -13.26 2.31
C ARG A 125 3.43 -13.02 1.79
N SER A 126 3.26 -11.93 1.06
CA SER A 126 2.05 -11.63 0.30
C SER A 126 1.90 -12.59 -0.90
N ALA A 127 0.88 -12.40 -1.71
CA ALA A 127 0.83 -12.89 -3.07
C ALA A 127 2.06 -12.42 -3.86
N SER A 128 2.39 -13.10 -4.94
CA SER A 128 3.47 -12.68 -5.84
C SER A 128 3.14 -11.33 -6.49
N LEU A 129 4.16 -10.58 -6.90
CA LEU A 129 3.97 -9.31 -7.60
C LEU A 129 3.04 -9.47 -8.82
N ASN A 130 3.21 -10.56 -9.57
CA ASN A 130 2.39 -10.87 -10.75
C ASN A 130 0.89 -11.04 -10.40
N GLU A 131 0.59 -11.71 -9.28
CA GLU A 131 -0.79 -11.90 -8.82
C GLU A 131 -1.39 -10.58 -8.35
N ILE A 132 -0.60 -9.73 -7.67
CA ILE A 132 -1.04 -8.41 -7.21
C ILE A 132 -1.28 -7.49 -8.41
N MET A 133 -0.38 -7.47 -9.40
CA MET A 133 -0.58 -6.70 -10.64
C MET A 133 -1.81 -7.16 -11.41
N ALA A 134 -2.03 -8.47 -11.54
CA ALA A 134 -3.22 -9.01 -12.19
C ALA A 134 -4.52 -8.64 -11.44
N PHE A 135 -4.47 -8.54 -10.11
CA PHE A 135 -5.57 -8.01 -9.30
C PHE A 135 -5.79 -6.52 -9.61
N THR A 136 -4.75 -5.71 -9.54
CA THR A 136 -4.79 -4.26 -9.82
C THR A 136 -5.43 -3.98 -11.18
N MET A 137 -5.00 -4.68 -12.21
CA MET A 137 -5.54 -4.51 -13.57
C MET A 137 -7.00 -4.93 -13.70
N ARG A 138 -7.43 -5.98 -13.00
CA ARG A 138 -8.82 -6.45 -13.04
C ARG A 138 -9.79 -5.57 -12.28
N HIS A 139 -9.33 -4.97 -11.18
CA HIS A 139 -10.19 -4.20 -10.29
C HIS A 139 -10.00 -2.69 -10.45
N SER A 140 -9.09 -2.27 -11.36
CA SER A 140 -8.75 -0.86 -11.56
C SER A 140 -8.41 -0.16 -10.22
N ASP A 141 -7.53 -0.79 -9.44
CA ASP A 141 -7.16 -0.30 -8.11
C ASP A 141 -6.16 0.85 -8.23
N ASN A 142 -6.62 2.05 -7.94
CA ASN A 142 -5.82 3.27 -8.09
C ASN A 142 -4.69 3.33 -7.05
N SER A 143 -4.94 2.93 -5.81
CA SER A 143 -3.93 2.95 -4.76
C SER A 143 -2.76 2.02 -5.10
N LEU A 144 -3.04 0.80 -5.55
CA LEU A 144 -2.00 -0.13 -5.98
C LEU A 144 -1.27 0.36 -7.25
N ALA A 145 -1.96 1.01 -8.18
CA ALA A 145 -1.32 1.57 -9.37
C ALA A 145 -0.30 2.66 -9.00
N GLU A 146 -0.64 3.55 -8.06
CA GLU A 146 0.29 4.55 -7.54
C GLU A 146 1.44 3.91 -6.76
N GLU A 147 1.18 2.90 -5.93
CA GLU A 147 2.23 2.16 -5.21
C GLU A 147 3.22 1.49 -6.17
N PHE A 148 2.76 0.88 -7.26
CA PHE A 148 3.64 0.32 -8.29
C PHE A 148 4.50 1.39 -8.95
N GLY A 149 3.93 2.56 -9.25
CA GLY A 149 4.69 3.70 -9.77
C GLY A 149 5.79 4.14 -8.80
N ARG A 150 5.48 4.22 -7.50
CA ARG A 150 6.44 4.56 -6.44
C ARG A 150 7.53 3.50 -6.27
N LEU A 151 7.17 2.23 -6.28
CA LEU A 151 8.15 1.12 -6.24
C LEU A 151 9.07 1.14 -7.46
N LEU A 152 8.53 1.47 -8.64
CA LEU A 152 9.34 1.63 -9.85
C LEU A 152 10.30 2.82 -9.71
N ALA A 153 9.85 3.97 -9.18
CA ALA A 153 10.72 5.12 -8.93
C ALA A 153 11.89 4.75 -8.01
N LEU A 154 11.62 4.08 -6.89
CA LEU A 154 12.66 3.59 -5.98
C LEU A 154 13.62 2.62 -6.68
N GLN A 155 13.11 1.70 -7.50
CA GLN A 155 13.92 0.71 -8.20
C GLN A 155 14.88 1.34 -9.23
N VAL A 156 14.46 2.42 -9.90
CA VAL A 156 15.28 3.07 -10.93
C VAL A 156 16.09 4.26 -10.40
N GLY A 157 16.00 4.55 -9.09
CA GLY A 157 16.69 5.67 -8.45
C GLY A 157 16.11 7.04 -8.81
N ALA A 158 14.83 7.10 -9.17
CA ALA A 158 14.10 8.34 -9.35
C ALA A 158 13.65 8.93 -8.00
N ASP A 159 13.14 10.15 -8.03
CA ASP A 159 12.65 10.81 -6.83
C ASP A 159 11.50 10.02 -6.17
N ASN A 160 11.53 9.92 -4.83
CA ASN A 160 10.52 9.21 -4.05
C ASN A 160 9.30 10.09 -3.82
N SER A 161 8.62 10.43 -4.89
CA SER A 161 7.43 11.27 -4.94
C SER A 161 6.44 10.78 -6.01
N PRO A 162 5.19 11.20 -6.01
CA PRO A 162 4.25 10.90 -7.10
C PRO A 162 4.76 11.39 -8.47
N ALA A 163 5.37 12.57 -8.52
CA ALA A 163 5.98 13.09 -9.74
C ALA A 163 7.15 12.21 -10.21
N GLY A 164 8.01 11.76 -9.29
CA GLY A 164 9.08 10.83 -9.58
C GLY A 164 8.57 9.48 -10.10
N ALA A 165 7.44 9.00 -9.61
CA ALA A 165 6.79 7.79 -10.12
C ALA A 165 6.39 7.94 -11.60
N VAL A 166 5.76 9.05 -11.96
CA VAL A 166 5.41 9.36 -13.36
C VAL A 166 6.65 9.42 -14.24
N GLN A 167 7.71 10.10 -13.79
CA GLN A 167 8.99 10.18 -14.54
C GLN A 167 9.64 8.80 -14.69
N ALA A 168 9.59 7.97 -13.66
CA ALA A 168 10.12 6.61 -13.72
C ALA A 168 9.38 5.77 -14.77
N VAL A 169 8.04 5.84 -14.83
CA VAL A 169 7.25 5.15 -15.85
C VAL A 169 7.64 5.60 -17.24
N LYS A 170 7.66 6.92 -17.51
CA LYS A 170 8.06 7.47 -18.82
C LYS A 170 9.46 7.02 -19.23
N SER A 171 10.44 7.14 -18.33
CA SER A 171 11.81 6.72 -18.57
C SER A 171 11.94 5.22 -18.89
N VAL A 172 11.16 4.36 -18.23
CA VAL A 172 11.16 2.92 -18.52
C VAL A 172 10.55 2.63 -19.87
N LEU A 173 9.45 3.29 -20.26
CA LEU A 173 8.85 3.18 -21.58
C LEU A 173 9.83 3.56 -22.69
N GLU A 174 10.50 4.69 -22.55
CA GLU A 174 11.52 5.18 -23.51
C GLU A 174 12.69 4.20 -23.64
N ARG A 175 13.21 3.68 -22.52
CA ARG A 175 14.27 2.64 -22.57
C ARG A 175 13.83 1.36 -23.27
N LYS A 176 12.53 1.06 -23.30
CA LYS A 176 11.95 -0.06 -24.06
C LYS A 176 11.65 0.26 -25.52
N GLY A 177 12.00 1.47 -25.98
CA GLY A 177 11.75 1.93 -27.35
C GLY A 177 10.31 2.39 -27.60
N ILE A 178 9.51 2.57 -26.53
CA ILE A 178 8.14 3.08 -26.64
C ILE A 178 8.19 4.59 -26.62
N THR A 179 7.62 5.24 -27.63
CA THR A 179 7.57 6.70 -27.66
C THR A 179 6.64 7.26 -26.60
N THR A 180 7.09 8.25 -25.85
CA THR A 180 6.27 8.99 -24.88
C THR A 180 5.83 10.36 -25.43
N THR A 181 6.08 10.66 -26.69
CA THR A 181 5.64 11.89 -27.33
C THR A 181 4.12 11.99 -27.32
N GLY A 182 3.59 13.02 -26.68
CA GLY A 182 2.14 13.21 -26.49
C GLY A 182 1.53 12.38 -25.35
N LEU A 183 2.38 11.75 -24.53
CA LEU A 183 1.96 11.15 -23.26
C LEU A 183 2.08 12.19 -22.15
N ASP A 184 0.95 12.66 -21.65
CA ASP A 184 0.83 13.51 -20.45
C ASP A 184 0.21 12.69 -19.33
N MET A 185 1.05 12.18 -18.43
CA MET A 185 0.63 11.46 -17.24
C MET A 185 0.67 12.40 -16.05
N ARG A 186 -0.44 12.51 -15.32
CA ARG A 186 -0.51 13.27 -14.07
C ARG A 186 -0.22 12.39 -12.85
N ASN A 187 -0.54 11.12 -12.96
CA ASN A 187 -0.35 10.10 -11.94
C ASN A 187 -0.24 8.72 -12.59
N CYS A 188 -0.03 7.68 -11.81
CA CYS A 188 0.11 6.31 -12.31
C CYS A 188 -1.21 5.55 -12.41
N SER A 189 -2.27 6.03 -11.75
CA SER A 189 -3.60 5.41 -11.75
C SER A 189 -4.50 5.86 -12.89
N GLY A 190 -4.27 7.06 -13.42
CA GLY A 190 -5.17 7.70 -14.39
C GLY A 190 -6.47 8.25 -13.78
N LEU A 191 -6.54 8.38 -12.44
CA LEU A 191 -7.75 8.84 -11.74
C LEU A 191 -8.10 10.31 -12.04
N THR A 192 -7.16 11.11 -12.55
CA THR A 192 -7.40 12.51 -12.93
C THR A 192 -7.75 12.63 -14.41
N GLU A 193 -8.65 13.57 -14.74
CA GLU A 193 -9.12 13.80 -16.12
C GLU A 193 -8.06 14.38 -17.07
N ASP A 194 -6.97 14.91 -16.51
CA ASP A 194 -5.92 15.60 -17.27
C ASP A 194 -4.88 14.69 -17.92
N SER A 195 -4.92 13.38 -17.66
CA SER A 195 -4.00 12.42 -18.29
C SER A 195 -4.37 12.22 -19.77
N LYS A 196 -3.40 12.34 -20.68
CA LYS A 196 -3.60 12.28 -22.14
C LYS A 196 -2.53 11.41 -22.79
N LEU A 197 -2.90 10.70 -23.83
CA LEU A 197 -1.95 10.03 -24.70
C LEU A 197 -2.46 10.04 -26.15
N THR A 198 -1.52 9.91 -27.08
CA THR A 198 -1.86 9.83 -28.51
C THR A 198 -2.13 8.38 -28.94
N ALA A 199 -2.94 8.19 -29.98
CA ALA A 199 -3.12 6.88 -30.59
C ALA A 199 -1.78 6.24 -31.02
N ARG A 200 -0.81 7.06 -31.43
CA ARG A 200 0.54 6.59 -31.79
C ARG A 200 1.31 6.01 -30.60
N THR A 201 1.07 6.47 -29.39
CA THR A 201 1.70 5.94 -28.17
C THR A 201 1.12 4.58 -27.79
N LEU A 202 -0.11 4.28 -28.23
CA LEU A 202 -0.79 2.99 -28.00
C LEU A 202 -0.44 1.93 -29.04
N LEU A 203 0.03 2.30 -30.23
CA LEU A 203 0.40 1.41 -31.32
C LEU A 203 1.88 1.03 -31.32
#